data_c3eba08ac6c3d2a8e53b5518b81254f7
#
_entry.id   c3eba08ac6c3d2a8e53b5518b81254f7
#
_cell.length_a   1.000
_cell.length_b   1.000
_cell.length_c   1.000
_cell.angle_alpha   90.00
_cell.angle_beta   90.00
_cell.angle_gamma   90.00
#
_symmetry.space_group_name_H-M   'P 1'
#
loop_
_entity.id
_entity.type
_entity.pdbx_description
1 polymer ?
#
loop_
_entity_poly.entity_id
_entity_poly.type
_entity_poly.pdbx_seq_one_letter_code
_entity_poly.pdbx_strand_id
1 'polypeptide(L)'
;AEEIDLPRALEIEAEIHHDLMAEVRVFAEQAQLGGGIIHFGATSMDVEDNADALRLRESLDLTLDSLRELLRALNRHLVEQADTPLIAFTHIQPAEPSTLGYRLAQYAQDLLEDYQTLKAIRETIRGKGFKGAVGTSASYAELLGTENVAAFEQKLSEKLNLPFYPVATQTYPRKQDYNVLSALAGLAQSLYKMAFDLRLLQSPPIGELSEPFGSKQVGSSAMPFKRNPIRAEKIDSLGRYLAQLPRIAWDNAAHSLLERTLDDSANRRTILPESFLAADEMLQTLRGILTELRVNDQAIRRNLDIYGPFAATERVLMAAVQAGASRQEMHETIRAQSMTAWEAIRNRSEERRVGTECRSRWS
;
A
#
# COMPACT_ATOMS: atom_id res chain seq x y z
N ALA A 1 26.10 -20.04 20.23
CA ALA A 1 26.14 -18.57 20.27
C ALA A 1 24.70 -18.06 20.21
N GLU A 2 24.31 -17.17 21.09
CA GLU A 2 22.97 -16.52 21.06
C GLU A 2 23.02 -15.29 20.16
N GLU A 3 24.17 -14.64 20.04
CA GLU A 3 24.40 -13.51 19.17
C GLU A 3 25.74 -13.66 18.43
N ILE A 4 25.80 -13.20 17.17
CA ILE A 4 27.01 -13.15 16.38
C ILE A 4 27.76 -11.85 16.67
N ASP A 5 29.07 -11.91 16.88
CA ASP A 5 29.94 -10.74 16.97
C ASP A 5 30.04 -10.06 15.60
N LEU A 6 29.11 -9.13 15.33
CA LEU A 6 29.06 -8.40 14.06
C LEU A 6 30.32 -7.58 13.74
N PRO A 7 30.94 -6.84 14.69
CA PRO A 7 32.21 -6.18 14.44
C PRO A 7 33.29 -7.15 13.94
N ARG A 8 33.39 -8.31 14.57
CA ARG A 8 34.34 -9.34 14.16
C ARG A 8 34.01 -9.92 12.78
N ALA A 9 32.71 -10.11 12.47
CA ALA A 9 32.29 -10.57 11.15
C ALA A 9 32.66 -9.57 10.05
N LEU A 10 32.46 -8.28 10.28
CA LEU A 10 32.83 -7.21 9.34
C LEU A 10 34.36 -7.14 9.09
N GLU A 11 35.20 -7.35 10.13
CA GLU A 11 36.65 -7.45 9.98
C GLU A 11 37.04 -8.61 9.04
N ILE A 12 36.45 -9.79 9.28
CA ILE A 12 36.74 -10.98 8.46
C ILE A 12 36.20 -10.78 7.03
N GLU A 13 35.04 -10.20 6.87
CA GLU A 13 34.43 -9.91 5.55
C GLU A 13 35.34 -8.98 4.73
N ALA A 14 35.91 -7.95 5.36
CA ALA A 14 36.85 -7.04 4.70
C ALA A 14 38.10 -7.76 4.14
N GLU A 15 38.51 -8.89 4.74
CA GLU A 15 39.63 -9.70 4.27
C GLU A 15 39.24 -10.70 3.18
N ILE A 16 38.09 -11.39 3.37
CA ILE A 16 37.70 -12.52 2.50
C ILE A 16 36.68 -12.16 1.43
N HIS A 17 36.09 -10.99 1.50
CA HIS A 17 35.05 -10.47 0.59
C HIS A 17 33.83 -11.42 0.41
N HIS A 18 33.41 -12.04 1.51
CA HIS A 18 32.26 -12.94 1.53
C HIS A 18 31.56 -12.85 2.87
N ASP A 19 30.39 -12.24 2.87
CA ASP A 19 29.56 -11.91 4.03
C ASP A 19 29.19 -13.15 4.86
N LEU A 20 28.41 -14.08 4.29
CA LEU A 20 27.98 -15.27 5.02
C LEU A 20 29.15 -16.10 5.58
N MET A 21 30.25 -16.24 4.81
CA MET A 21 31.40 -17.01 5.29
C MET A 21 32.13 -16.32 6.45
N ALA A 22 32.08 -14.99 6.52
CA ALA A 22 32.55 -14.24 7.68
C ALA A 22 31.72 -14.55 8.92
N GLU A 23 30.37 -14.51 8.78
CA GLU A 23 29.45 -14.86 9.86
C GLU A 23 29.60 -16.32 10.31
N VAL A 24 29.77 -17.27 9.38
CA VAL A 24 30.00 -18.68 9.67
C VAL A 24 31.30 -18.88 10.48
N ARG A 25 32.38 -18.17 10.14
CA ARG A 25 33.65 -18.23 10.88
C ARG A 25 33.47 -17.69 12.30
N VAL A 26 32.88 -16.56 12.48
CA VAL A 26 32.61 -15.99 13.81
C VAL A 26 31.71 -16.91 14.64
N PHE A 27 30.67 -17.45 14.03
CA PHE A 27 29.79 -18.41 14.72
C PHE A 27 30.57 -19.66 15.13
N ALA A 28 31.49 -20.18 14.27
CA ALA A 28 32.33 -21.30 14.56
C ALA A 28 33.36 -21.01 15.70
N GLU A 29 33.93 -19.79 15.73
CA GLU A 29 34.77 -19.32 16.82
C GLU A 29 34.02 -19.29 18.17
N GLN A 30 32.78 -18.87 18.16
CA GLN A 30 31.92 -18.74 19.35
C GLN A 30 31.30 -20.07 19.80
N ALA A 31 31.07 -21.01 18.89
CA ALA A 31 30.42 -22.29 19.15
C ALA A 31 31.46 -23.38 19.47
N GLN A 32 31.73 -23.66 20.74
CA GLN A 32 32.65 -24.67 21.20
C GLN A 32 32.32 -26.10 20.73
N LEU A 33 31.03 -26.40 20.60
CA LEU A 33 30.50 -27.67 20.09
C LEU A 33 29.85 -27.45 18.74
N GLY A 34 30.24 -28.17 17.72
CA GLY A 34 29.65 -28.16 16.39
C GLY A 34 30.04 -26.99 15.48
N GLY A 35 30.85 -26.02 15.95
CA GLY A 35 31.30 -24.87 15.14
C GLY A 35 31.98 -25.29 13.86
N GLY A 36 32.81 -26.36 13.90
CA GLY A 36 33.54 -26.84 12.73
C GLY A 36 32.72 -27.55 11.65
N ILE A 37 31.45 -27.85 11.92
CA ILE A 37 30.52 -28.48 10.94
C ILE A 37 29.38 -27.59 10.50
N ILE A 38 29.29 -26.37 11.03
CA ILE A 38 28.35 -25.36 10.52
C ILE A 38 28.61 -25.14 9.03
N HIS A 39 27.58 -25.04 8.25
CA HIS A 39 27.66 -24.91 6.81
C HIS A 39 28.11 -26.17 6.03
N PHE A 40 28.29 -27.31 6.72
CA PHE A 40 28.70 -28.55 6.09
C PHE A 40 27.64 -29.08 5.12
N GLY A 41 27.99 -29.24 3.83
CA GLY A 41 27.05 -29.61 2.76
C GLY A 41 26.15 -28.48 2.25
N ALA A 42 26.16 -27.30 2.89
CA ALA A 42 25.33 -26.15 2.50
C ALA A 42 26.05 -25.25 1.48
N THR A 43 25.23 -24.44 0.80
CA THR A 43 25.67 -23.23 0.10
C THR A 43 25.11 -22.00 0.83
N SER A 44 25.68 -20.81 0.57
CA SER A 44 25.23 -19.57 1.20
C SER A 44 23.73 -19.36 1.10
N MET A 45 23.14 -19.63 -0.06
CA MET A 45 21.70 -19.47 -0.29
C MET A 45 20.82 -20.50 0.44
N ASP A 46 21.36 -21.59 0.96
CA ASP A 46 20.64 -22.47 1.89
C ASP A 46 20.38 -21.79 3.24
N VAL A 47 21.15 -20.75 3.58
CA VAL A 47 20.96 -19.94 4.78
C VAL A 47 20.21 -18.64 4.42
N GLU A 48 20.76 -17.84 3.51
CA GLU A 48 20.27 -16.50 3.17
C GLU A 48 18.84 -16.52 2.63
N ASP A 49 18.53 -17.38 1.66
CA ASP A 49 17.21 -17.45 1.05
C ASP A 49 16.14 -17.98 2.01
N ASN A 50 16.48 -18.89 2.94
CA ASN A 50 15.55 -19.32 3.97
C ASN A 50 15.32 -18.19 5.01
N ALA A 51 16.35 -17.44 5.37
CA ALA A 51 16.23 -16.28 6.23
C ALA A 51 15.39 -15.18 5.57
N ASP A 52 15.60 -14.90 4.28
CA ASP A 52 14.80 -13.95 3.53
C ASP A 52 13.32 -14.36 3.46
N ALA A 53 13.03 -15.64 3.22
CA ALA A 53 11.66 -16.15 3.23
C ALA A 53 10.97 -15.97 4.61
N LEU A 54 11.69 -16.19 5.71
CA LEU A 54 11.17 -15.91 7.06
C LEU A 54 10.89 -14.42 7.24
N ARG A 55 11.84 -13.55 6.86
CA ARG A 55 11.69 -12.09 6.94
C ARG A 55 10.51 -11.59 6.09
N LEU A 56 10.37 -12.08 4.85
CA LEU A 56 9.22 -11.76 3.99
C LEU A 56 7.89 -12.13 4.66
N ARG A 57 7.80 -13.30 5.25
CA ARG A 57 6.59 -13.78 5.94
C ARG A 57 6.25 -12.92 7.16
N GLU A 58 7.24 -12.63 8.00
CA GLU A 58 7.06 -11.79 9.17
C GLU A 58 6.69 -10.34 8.80
N SER A 59 7.33 -9.80 7.78
CA SER A 59 7.01 -8.46 7.26
C SER A 59 5.58 -8.40 6.69
N LEU A 60 5.14 -9.46 6.00
CA LEU A 60 3.74 -9.57 5.55
C LEU A 60 2.76 -9.66 6.73
N ASP A 61 3.10 -10.38 7.80
CA ASP A 61 2.28 -10.44 9.00
C ASP A 61 2.13 -9.05 9.65
N LEU A 62 3.22 -8.27 9.77
CA LEU A 62 3.18 -6.89 10.27
C LEU A 62 2.36 -5.97 9.36
N THR A 63 2.50 -6.11 8.03
CA THR A 63 1.71 -5.33 7.05
C THR A 63 0.22 -5.64 7.16
N LEU A 64 -0.15 -6.93 7.29
CA LEU A 64 -1.54 -7.36 7.48
C LEU A 64 -2.13 -6.82 8.79
N ASP A 65 -1.36 -6.77 9.87
CA ASP A 65 -1.78 -6.19 11.12
C ASP A 65 -1.99 -4.67 11.02
N SER A 66 -1.06 -3.94 10.39
CA SER A 66 -1.20 -2.50 10.14
C SER A 66 -2.42 -2.19 9.26
N LEU A 67 -2.65 -2.99 8.20
CA LEU A 67 -3.81 -2.84 7.32
C LEU A 67 -5.13 -3.14 8.06
N ARG A 68 -5.15 -4.13 8.94
CA ARG A 68 -6.32 -4.43 9.79
C ARG A 68 -6.67 -3.27 10.71
N GLU A 69 -5.67 -2.62 11.31
CA GLU A 69 -5.89 -1.42 12.14
C GLU A 69 -6.41 -0.23 11.31
N LEU A 70 -5.90 -0.05 10.09
CA LEU A 70 -6.41 0.96 9.17
C LEU A 70 -7.88 0.70 8.80
N LEU A 71 -8.24 -0.54 8.44
CA LEU A 71 -9.62 -0.94 8.15
C LEU A 71 -10.56 -0.70 9.33
N ARG A 72 -10.11 -0.97 10.57
CA ARG A 72 -10.87 -0.67 11.79
C ARG A 72 -11.09 0.84 11.96
N ALA A 73 -10.07 1.65 11.69
CA ALA A 73 -10.20 3.11 11.75
C ALA A 73 -11.19 3.62 10.70
N LEU A 74 -11.12 3.11 9.47
CA LEU A 74 -12.04 3.47 8.40
C LEU A 74 -13.48 3.03 8.70
N ASN A 75 -13.65 1.81 9.24
CA ASN A 75 -14.99 1.28 9.58
C ASN A 75 -15.74 2.16 10.60
N ARG A 76 -15.05 2.80 11.54
CA ARG A 76 -15.70 3.74 12.46
C ARG A 76 -16.36 4.88 11.69
N HIS A 77 -15.65 5.48 10.73
CA HIS A 77 -16.22 6.54 9.88
C HIS A 77 -17.34 6.04 8.97
N LEU A 78 -17.26 4.81 8.47
CA LEU A 78 -18.34 4.22 7.67
C LEU A 78 -19.64 4.18 8.46
N VAL A 79 -19.59 3.72 9.71
CA VAL A 79 -20.77 3.63 10.59
C VAL A 79 -21.25 5.01 11.02
N GLU A 80 -20.35 5.87 11.49
CA GLU A 80 -20.69 7.21 11.97
C GLU A 80 -21.29 8.10 10.88
N GLN A 81 -20.85 7.93 9.64
CA GLN A 81 -21.23 8.77 8.49
C GLN A 81 -22.19 8.06 7.51
N ALA A 82 -22.75 6.91 7.92
CA ALA A 82 -23.62 6.09 7.05
C ALA A 82 -24.79 6.90 6.47
N ASP A 83 -25.41 7.76 7.29
CA ASP A 83 -26.58 8.53 6.94
C ASP A 83 -26.27 10.02 6.66
N THR A 84 -25.01 10.44 6.64
CA THR A 84 -24.64 11.83 6.34
C THR A 84 -24.78 12.11 4.85
N PRO A 85 -25.83 12.85 4.41
CA PRO A 85 -26.09 13.07 3.00
C PRO A 85 -25.06 14.04 2.40
N LEU A 86 -24.68 13.80 1.16
CA LEU A 86 -23.81 14.68 0.38
C LEU A 86 -24.12 14.58 -1.12
N ILE A 87 -23.52 15.45 -1.91
CA ILE A 87 -23.52 15.33 -3.38
C ILE A 87 -22.32 14.51 -3.81
N ALA A 88 -22.55 13.43 -4.56
CA ALA A 88 -21.50 12.70 -5.25
C ALA A 88 -21.00 13.50 -6.45
N PHE A 89 -19.71 13.28 -6.78
CA PHE A 89 -19.06 13.91 -7.93
C PHE A 89 -18.62 12.84 -8.93
N THR A 90 -19.02 12.99 -10.18
CA THR A 90 -18.47 12.24 -11.31
C THR A 90 -17.78 13.22 -12.25
N HIS A 91 -16.60 12.87 -12.77
CA HIS A 91 -15.79 13.78 -13.61
C HIS A 91 -15.54 15.16 -12.93
N ILE A 92 -15.47 15.18 -11.60
CA ILE A 92 -15.34 16.40 -10.77
C ILE A 92 -16.55 17.35 -10.96
N GLN A 93 -17.67 16.85 -11.49
CA GLN A 93 -18.93 17.57 -11.59
C GLN A 93 -19.93 17.01 -10.57
N PRO A 94 -20.77 17.85 -9.96
CA PRO A 94 -21.81 17.38 -9.06
C PRO A 94 -22.80 16.49 -9.83
N ALA A 95 -23.13 15.35 -9.24
CA ALA A 95 -24.02 14.36 -9.84
C ALA A 95 -25.23 14.12 -8.92
N GLU A 96 -25.30 12.97 -8.28
CA GLU A 96 -26.45 12.55 -7.48
C GLU A 96 -26.20 12.63 -5.97
N PRO A 97 -27.26 12.63 -5.16
CA PRO A 97 -27.12 12.48 -3.72
C PRO A 97 -26.56 11.10 -3.36
N SER A 98 -25.69 11.09 -2.37
CA SER A 98 -25.12 9.89 -1.76
C SER A 98 -24.94 10.13 -0.27
N THR A 99 -24.20 9.25 0.43
CA THR A 99 -23.78 9.50 1.81
C THR A 99 -22.28 9.50 1.94
N LEU A 100 -21.77 10.17 2.97
CA LEU A 100 -20.33 10.19 3.26
C LEU A 100 -19.83 8.78 3.60
N GLY A 101 -20.60 8.01 4.37
CA GLY A 101 -20.26 6.62 4.66
C GLY A 101 -20.12 5.79 3.38
N TYR A 102 -21.05 5.93 2.43
CA TYR A 102 -20.95 5.22 1.14
C TYR A 102 -19.75 5.67 0.30
N ARG A 103 -19.43 6.98 0.30
CA ARG A 103 -18.21 7.48 -0.36
C ARG A 103 -16.95 6.85 0.23
N LEU A 104 -16.88 6.70 1.55
CA LEU A 104 -15.74 6.07 2.22
C LEU A 104 -15.69 4.55 2.00
N ALA A 105 -16.84 3.90 1.78
CA ALA A 105 -16.95 2.46 1.60
C ALA A 105 -16.18 1.94 0.36
N GLN A 106 -16.07 2.75 -0.70
CA GLN A 106 -15.27 2.37 -1.88
C GLN A 106 -13.80 2.12 -1.54
N TYR A 107 -13.21 2.91 -0.64
CA TYR A 107 -11.82 2.73 -0.21
C TYR A 107 -11.68 1.50 0.69
N ALA A 108 -12.68 1.24 1.53
CA ALA A 108 -12.70 0.04 2.36
C ALA A 108 -12.80 -1.23 1.52
N GLN A 109 -13.53 -1.21 0.41
CA GLN A 109 -13.65 -2.31 -0.54
C GLN A 109 -12.30 -2.66 -1.14
N ASP A 110 -11.58 -1.66 -1.68
CA ASP A 110 -10.25 -1.86 -2.28
C ASP A 110 -9.25 -2.40 -1.24
N LEU A 111 -9.19 -1.80 -0.05
CA LEU A 111 -8.30 -2.24 1.04
C LEU A 111 -8.64 -3.65 1.56
N LEU A 112 -9.89 -4.07 1.52
CA LEU A 112 -10.28 -5.43 1.89
C LEU A 112 -9.80 -6.45 0.86
N GLU A 113 -9.85 -6.13 -0.42
CA GLU A 113 -9.28 -6.95 -1.49
C GLU A 113 -7.76 -7.06 -1.38
N ASP A 114 -7.07 -5.96 -1.05
CA ASP A 114 -5.64 -5.97 -0.76
C ASP A 114 -5.31 -6.85 0.43
N TYR A 115 -6.10 -6.79 1.51
CA TYR A 115 -5.92 -7.65 2.67
C TYR A 115 -6.01 -9.13 2.30
N GLN A 116 -7.00 -9.52 1.49
CA GLN A 116 -7.17 -10.90 1.03
C GLN A 116 -6.00 -11.34 0.15
N THR A 117 -5.55 -10.46 -0.75
CA THR A 117 -4.41 -10.71 -1.66
C THR A 117 -3.12 -10.92 -0.86
N LEU A 118 -2.80 -10.01 0.06
CA LEU A 118 -1.61 -10.11 0.91
C LEU A 118 -1.64 -11.35 1.78
N LYS A 119 -2.80 -11.71 2.33
CA LYS A 119 -2.99 -12.94 3.11
C LYS A 119 -2.71 -14.18 2.27
N ALA A 120 -3.25 -14.25 1.04
CA ALA A 120 -3.00 -15.36 0.14
C ALA A 120 -1.51 -15.46 -0.24
N ILE A 121 -0.85 -14.34 -0.56
CA ILE A 121 0.59 -14.29 -0.83
C ILE A 121 1.39 -14.80 0.38
N ARG A 122 1.06 -14.34 1.59
CA ARG A 122 1.70 -14.78 2.82
C ARG A 122 1.64 -16.30 3.01
N GLU A 123 0.55 -16.94 2.67
CA GLU A 123 0.36 -18.39 2.75
C GLU A 123 1.21 -19.16 1.72
N THR A 124 1.63 -18.50 0.64
CA THR A 124 2.46 -19.09 -0.41
C THR A 124 3.95 -18.96 -0.16
N ILE A 125 4.40 -18.20 0.85
CA ILE A 125 5.82 -18.01 1.13
C ILE A 125 6.50 -19.33 1.46
N ARG A 126 7.60 -19.60 0.76
CA ARG A 126 8.40 -20.82 0.88
C ARG A 126 9.88 -20.48 0.95
N GLY A 127 10.61 -21.22 1.75
CA GLY A 127 12.07 -21.21 1.72
C GLY A 127 12.63 -22.00 0.54
N LYS A 128 13.91 -21.81 0.27
CA LYS A 128 14.66 -22.61 -0.68
C LYS A 128 14.76 -24.09 -0.23
N GLY A 129 14.89 -24.30 1.07
CA GLY A 129 15.33 -25.56 1.65
C GLY A 129 16.85 -25.68 1.70
N PHE A 130 17.35 -26.84 2.04
CA PHE A 130 18.78 -27.15 2.10
C PHE A 130 19.13 -28.12 0.95
N LYS A 131 19.35 -27.54 -0.23
CA LYS A 131 19.50 -28.30 -1.48
C LYS A 131 20.88 -28.12 -2.12
N GLY A 132 21.80 -27.40 -1.47
CA GLY A 132 23.16 -27.19 -1.96
C GLY A 132 23.27 -26.24 -3.15
N ALA A 133 24.43 -26.21 -3.79
CA ALA A 133 24.87 -25.18 -4.73
C ALA A 133 24.00 -25.06 -6.00
N VAL A 134 23.37 -26.12 -6.46
CA VAL A 134 22.56 -26.14 -7.70
C VAL A 134 21.18 -26.76 -7.49
N GLY A 135 20.75 -26.97 -6.24
CA GLY A 135 19.41 -27.47 -5.92
C GLY A 135 19.22 -28.98 -6.00
N THR A 136 20.29 -29.75 -6.20
CA THR A 136 20.23 -31.22 -6.38
C THR A 136 20.33 -32.01 -5.08
N SER A 137 20.64 -31.34 -3.94
CA SER A 137 20.93 -31.96 -2.65
C SER A 137 22.08 -32.97 -2.66
N ALA A 138 22.97 -32.92 -3.68
CA ALA A 138 24.04 -33.91 -3.86
C ALA A 138 24.94 -34.07 -2.64
N SER A 139 25.38 -32.97 -2.03
CA SER A 139 26.22 -33.01 -0.82
C SER A 139 25.50 -33.66 0.37
N TYR A 140 24.21 -33.41 0.51
CA TYR A 140 23.41 -34.05 1.58
C TYR A 140 23.13 -35.53 1.30
N ALA A 141 22.94 -35.88 0.01
CA ALA A 141 22.82 -37.30 -0.37
C ALA A 141 24.08 -38.09 -0.05
N GLU A 142 25.26 -37.50 -0.28
CA GLU A 142 26.56 -38.12 0.07
C GLU A 142 26.71 -38.26 1.60
N LEU A 143 26.30 -37.24 2.36
CA LEU A 143 26.44 -37.24 3.82
C LEU A 143 25.48 -38.16 4.55
N LEU A 144 24.21 -38.23 4.09
CA LEU A 144 23.12 -38.84 4.82
C LEU A 144 22.58 -40.12 4.17
N GLY A 145 22.95 -40.39 2.92
CA GLY A 145 22.30 -41.33 2.04
C GLY A 145 21.09 -40.69 1.31
N THR A 146 20.91 -41.05 0.06
CA THR A 146 19.86 -40.48 -0.81
C THR A 146 18.47 -40.64 -0.22
N GLU A 147 18.21 -41.77 0.41
CA GLU A 147 16.94 -42.14 1.05
C GLU A 147 16.58 -41.24 2.25
N ASN A 148 17.54 -40.59 2.87
CA ASN A 148 17.35 -39.76 4.07
C ASN A 148 17.21 -38.27 3.76
N VAL A 149 17.51 -37.81 2.56
CA VAL A 149 17.48 -36.40 2.17
C VAL A 149 16.08 -35.77 2.37
N ALA A 150 15.04 -36.46 1.94
CA ALA A 150 13.67 -35.94 2.09
C ALA A 150 13.26 -35.79 3.58
N ALA A 151 13.64 -36.78 4.41
CA ALA A 151 13.35 -36.72 5.85
C ALA A 151 14.16 -35.59 6.54
N PHE A 152 15.39 -35.33 6.09
CA PHE A 152 16.20 -34.21 6.56
C PHE A 152 15.55 -32.86 6.22
N GLU A 153 15.16 -32.65 4.97
CA GLU A 153 14.47 -31.41 4.56
C GLU A 153 13.16 -31.21 5.31
N GLN A 154 12.36 -32.26 5.49
CA GLN A 154 11.12 -32.19 6.25
C GLN A 154 11.37 -31.74 7.70
N LYS A 155 12.33 -32.32 8.40
CA LYS A 155 12.69 -31.93 9.77
C LYS A 155 13.15 -30.49 9.88
N LEU A 156 13.88 -29.97 8.88
CA LEU A 156 14.30 -28.56 8.84
C LEU A 156 13.10 -27.64 8.59
N SER A 157 12.25 -28.00 7.65
CA SER A 157 10.99 -27.27 7.37
C SER A 157 10.11 -27.17 8.62
N GLU A 158 9.96 -28.26 9.37
CA GLU A 158 9.22 -28.29 10.63
C GLU A 158 9.88 -27.40 11.70
N LYS A 159 11.21 -27.49 11.87
CA LYS A 159 11.94 -26.68 12.86
C LYS A 159 11.89 -25.18 12.56
N LEU A 160 11.93 -24.79 11.29
CA LEU A 160 11.81 -23.40 10.87
C LEU A 160 10.35 -22.96 10.75
N ASN A 161 9.40 -23.89 10.89
CA ASN A 161 8.00 -23.65 10.57
C ASN A 161 7.84 -22.93 9.20
N LEU A 162 8.63 -23.35 8.22
CA LEU A 162 8.70 -22.76 6.88
C LEU A 162 8.65 -23.86 5.83
N PRO A 163 7.60 -23.94 5.03
CA PRO A 163 7.54 -24.87 3.90
C PRO A 163 8.61 -24.52 2.88
N PHE A 164 9.21 -25.54 2.26
CA PHE A 164 10.24 -25.37 1.24
C PHE A 164 9.69 -25.58 -0.16
N TYR A 165 10.30 -24.94 -1.15
CA TYR A 165 10.06 -25.25 -2.55
C TYR A 165 10.50 -26.68 -2.85
N PRO A 166 9.67 -27.49 -3.54
CA PRO A 166 10.05 -28.84 -3.94
C PRO A 166 11.21 -28.82 -4.94
N VAL A 167 11.22 -27.81 -5.82
CA VAL A 167 12.31 -27.59 -6.79
C VAL A 167 12.88 -26.18 -6.58
N ALA A 168 14.18 -26.08 -6.40
CA ALA A 168 14.93 -24.86 -6.34
C ALA A 168 16.24 -25.02 -7.10
N THR A 169 16.89 -23.93 -7.43
CA THR A 169 18.27 -23.91 -7.97
C THR A 169 19.26 -23.58 -6.84
N GLN A 170 20.24 -22.75 -7.07
CA GLN A 170 21.03 -22.22 -5.94
C GLN A 170 20.18 -21.31 -5.06
N THR A 171 19.11 -20.74 -5.61
CA THR A 171 18.17 -19.83 -4.91
C THR A 171 16.76 -20.41 -4.94
N TYR A 172 15.85 -19.84 -4.10
CA TYR A 172 14.43 -20.02 -4.34
C TYR A 172 13.99 -19.27 -5.61
N PRO A 173 12.87 -19.65 -6.25
CA PRO A 173 12.38 -18.95 -7.44
C PRO A 173 12.13 -17.46 -7.16
N ARG A 174 12.91 -16.56 -7.77
CA ARG A 174 12.77 -15.08 -7.61
C ARG A 174 11.39 -14.55 -7.98
N LYS A 175 10.56 -15.37 -8.60
CA LYS A 175 9.13 -15.12 -8.81
C LYS A 175 8.40 -14.81 -7.49
N GLN A 176 8.86 -15.37 -6.36
CA GLN A 176 8.29 -15.08 -5.04
C GLN A 176 8.44 -13.59 -4.67
N ASP A 177 9.61 -13.01 -4.86
CA ASP A 177 9.87 -11.59 -4.58
C ASP A 177 8.95 -10.71 -5.43
N TYR A 178 8.83 -11.01 -6.72
CA TYR A 178 7.93 -10.29 -7.62
C TYR A 178 6.46 -10.35 -7.16
N ASN A 179 5.98 -11.50 -6.75
CA ASN A 179 4.60 -11.65 -6.26
C ASN A 179 4.36 -10.80 -5.00
N VAL A 180 5.30 -10.81 -4.05
CA VAL A 180 5.23 -10.02 -2.82
C VAL A 180 5.21 -8.53 -3.14
N LEU A 181 6.17 -8.05 -3.94
CA LEU A 181 6.27 -6.63 -4.27
C LEU A 181 5.08 -6.14 -5.10
N SER A 182 4.55 -7.00 -5.99
CA SER A 182 3.34 -6.68 -6.75
C SER A 182 2.11 -6.52 -5.86
N ALA A 183 1.95 -7.36 -4.84
CA ALA A 183 0.86 -7.22 -3.87
C ALA A 183 1.01 -5.95 -3.03
N LEU A 184 2.23 -5.60 -2.59
CA LEU A 184 2.51 -4.34 -1.88
C LEU A 184 2.24 -3.11 -2.76
N ALA A 185 2.56 -3.18 -4.05
CA ALA A 185 2.24 -2.11 -5.00
C ALA A 185 0.73 -1.98 -5.25
N GLY A 186 -0.02 -3.09 -5.22
CA GLY A 186 -1.48 -3.08 -5.22
C GLY A 186 -2.05 -2.33 -4.01
N LEU A 187 -1.60 -2.68 -2.81
CA LEU A 187 -1.96 -1.96 -1.59
C LEU A 187 -1.62 -0.47 -1.69
N ALA A 188 -0.43 -0.14 -2.19
CA ALA A 188 -0.01 1.26 -2.36
C ALA A 188 -0.94 2.04 -3.30
N GLN A 189 -1.48 1.41 -4.34
CA GLN A 189 -2.45 2.02 -5.26
C GLN A 189 -3.75 2.38 -4.54
N SER A 190 -4.29 1.51 -3.69
CA SER A 190 -5.51 1.76 -2.92
C SER A 190 -5.31 2.88 -1.90
N LEU A 191 -4.17 2.89 -1.20
CA LEU A 191 -3.80 3.97 -0.27
C LEU A 191 -3.62 5.32 -0.99
N TYR A 192 -2.96 5.30 -2.16
CA TYR A 192 -2.79 6.46 -3.03
C TYR A 192 -4.14 7.03 -3.45
N LYS A 193 -5.04 6.17 -3.96
CA LYS A 193 -6.37 6.59 -4.40
C LYS A 193 -7.12 7.35 -3.30
N MET A 194 -7.17 6.82 -2.10
CA MET A 194 -7.84 7.48 -0.98
C MET A 194 -7.17 8.81 -0.60
N ALA A 195 -5.84 8.85 -0.55
CA ALA A 195 -5.09 10.07 -0.23
C ALA A 195 -5.28 11.14 -1.31
N PHE A 196 -5.26 10.76 -2.58
CA PHE A 196 -5.46 11.65 -3.71
C PHE A 196 -6.85 12.28 -3.72
N ASP A 197 -7.90 11.47 -3.47
CA ASP A 197 -9.27 11.97 -3.35
C ASP A 197 -9.41 12.88 -2.12
N LEU A 198 -8.76 12.58 -0.99
CA LEU A 198 -8.76 13.44 0.19
C LEU A 198 -8.18 14.84 -0.12
N ARG A 199 -7.10 14.92 -0.91
CA ARG A 199 -6.54 16.21 -1.35
C ARG A 199 -7.57 17.05 -2.12
N LEU A 200 -8.36 16.39 -2.99
CA LEU A 200 -9.44 17.04 -3.71
C LEU A 200 -10.57 17.46 -2.77
N LEU A 201 -10.98 16.59 -1.85
CA LEU A 201 -12.04 16.85 -0.88
C LEU A 201 -11.66 17.94 0.14
N GLN A 202 -10.36 18.16 0.39
CA GLN A 202 -9.84 19.26 1.21
C GLN A 202 -9.75 20.59 0.46
N SER A 203 -9.79 20.58 -0.87
CA SER A 203 -9.69 21.79 -1.66
C SER A 203 -10.83 22.77 -1.36
N PRO A 204 -10.58 24.10 -1.32
CA PRO A 204 -11.59 25.08 -0.91
C PRO A 204 -12.93 25.03 -1.68
N PRO A 205 -12.97 24.70 -2.99
CA PRO A 205 -14.24 24.59 -3.70
C PRO A 205 -15.16 23.48 -3.17
N ILE A 206 -14.60 22.34 -2.72
CA ILE A 206 -15.34 21.22 -2.15
C ILE A 206 -15.35 21.36 -0.62
N GLY A 207 -14.22 21.23 0.03
CA GLY A 207 -13.99 21.50 1.44
C GLY A 207 -14.70 20.58 2.41
N GLU A 208 -15.18 19.39 1.99
CA GLU A 208 -16.00 18.49 2.79
C GLU A 208 -15.21 17.68 3.81
N LEU A 209 -13.98 17.31 3.47
CA LEU A 209 -13.06 16.59 4.35
C LEU A 209 -11.72 17.31 4.43
N SER A 210 -11.00 17.12 5.52
CA SER A 210 -9.60 17.54 5.60
C SER A 210 -8.81 16.65 6.56
N GLU A 211 -7.50 16.54 6.28
CA GLU A 211 -6.58 15.94 7.24
C GLU A 211 -6.48 16.79 8.52
N PRO A 212 -6.09 16.18 9.65
CA PRO A 212 -5.91 16.92 10.89
C PRO A 212 -4.80 17.95 10.77
N PHE A 213 -5.03 19.12 11.38
CA PHE A 213 -4.06 20.19 11.45
C PHE A 213 -3.84 20.60 12.89
N GLY A 214 -2.61 20.38 13.39
CA GLY A 214 -2.23 20.67 14.78
C GLY A 214 -2.19 22.16 15.08
N SER A 215 -2.48 22.53 16.32
CA SER A 215 -2.51 23.94 16.76
C SER A 215 -1.18 24.68 16.61
N LYS A 216 -0.07 23.94 16.65
CA LYS A 216 1.29 24.49 16.46
C LYS A 216 1.86 24.20 15.07
N GLN A 217 1.09 23.54 14.19
CA GLN A 217 1.55 23.16 12.87
C GLN A 217 1.61 24.39 11.96
N VAL A 218 2.73 24.55 11.25
CA VAL A 218 2.90 25.58 10.23
C VAL A 218 2.54 24.98 8.88
N GLY A 219 1.47 25.47 8.25
CA GLY A 219 1.02 24.96 6.96
C GLY A 219 1.74 25.58 5.76
N SER A 220 2.28 26.78 5.93
CA SER A 220 3.04 27.50 4.91
C SER A 220 3.92 28.55 5.60
N SER A 221 5.18 28.65 5.16
CA SER A 221 6.11 29.67 5.66
C SER A 221 5.75 31.10 5.21
N ALA A 222 5.09 31.22 4.05
CA ALA A 222 4.74 32.52 3.45
C ALA A 222 3.28 32.92 3.67
N MET A 223 2.37 31.95 3.82
CA MET A 223 0.92 32.18 3.93
C MET A 223 0.35 31.47 5.16
N PRO A 224 0.27 32.13 6.33
CA PRO A 224 -0.08 31.50 7.60
C PRO A 224 -1.44 30.82 7.66
N PHE A 225 -2.41 31.25 6.81
CA PHE A 225 -3.74 30.66 6.73
C PHE A 225 -3.81 29.34 5.96
N LYS A 226 -2.76 29.05 5.16
CA LYS A 226 -2.76 27.92 4.21
C LYS A 226 -2.52 26.59 4.95
N ARG A 227 -3.43 25.64 4.73
CA ARG A 227 -3.37 24.29 5.30
C ARG A 227 -3.21 23.27 4.17
N ASN A 228 -1.97 22.92 3.89
CA ASN A 228 -1.66 21.94 2.84
C ASN A 228 -1.95 20.52 3.34
N PRO A 229 -2.45 19.61 2.48
CA PRO A 229 -2.67 18.20 2.80
C PRO A 229 -1.34 17.40 2.71
N ILE A 230 -0.36 17.77 3.54
CA ILE A 230 1.01 17.26 3.43
C ILE A 230 1.13 15.76 3.75
N ARG A 231 0.24 15.22 4.57
CA ARG A 231 0.23 13.79 4.88
C ARG A 231 -0.29 12.99 3.70
N ALA A 232 -1.38 13.43 3.07
CA ALA A 232 -1.91 12.83 1.87
C ALA A 232 -0.91 12.93 0.69
N GLU A 233 -0.22 14.07 0.55
CA GLU A 233 0.84 14.25 -0.46
C GLU A 233 2.03 13.30 -0.24
N LYS A 234 2.38 13.01 1.02
CA LYS A 234 3.41 12.02 1.36
C LYS A 234 2.99 10.62 0.92
N ILE A 235 1.75 10.21 1.18
CA ILE A 235 1.23 8.92 0.73
C ILE A 235 1.31 8.81 -0.79
N ASP A 236 0.88 9.83 -1.52
CA ASP A 236 0.95 9.86 -2.98
C ASP A 236 2.39 9.76 -3.50
N SER A 237 3.33 10.40 -2.82
CA SER A 237 4.75 10.32 -3.18
C SER A 237 5.32 8.91 -3.00
N LEU A 238 5.09 8.30 -1.84
CA LEU A 238 5.55 6.94 -1.54
C LEU A 238 4.85 5.89 -2.42
N GLY A 239 3.57 6.07 -2.73
CA GLY A 239 2.83 5.18 -3.62
C GLY A 239 3.43 5.13 -5.03
N ARG A 240 3.86 6.27 -5.57
CA ARG A 240 4.56 6.31 -6.87
C ARG A 240 5.91 5.60 -6.85
N TYR A 241 6.63 5.70 -5.75
CA TYR A 241 7.88 4.98 -5.54
C TYR A 241 7.64 3.46 -5.50
N LEU A 242 6.76 3.02 -4.60
CA LEU A 242 6.48 1.60 -4.39
C LEU A 242 5.92 0.92 -5.66
N ALA A 243 5.16 1.64 -6.48
CA ALA A 243 4.63 1.15 -7.74
C ALA A 243 5.72 0.75 -8.77
N GLN A 244 6.96 1.23 -8.63
CA GLN A 244 8.06 0.90 -9.56
C GLN A 244 8.89 -0.30 -9.10
N LEU A 245 8.88 -0.64 -7.83
CA LEU A 245 9.77 -1.67 -7.28
C LEU A 245 9.47 -3.10 -7.80
N PRO A 246 8.21 -3.48 -8.09
CA PRO A 246 7.92 -4.78 -8.71
C PRO A 246 8.61 -4.99 -10.06
N ARG A 247 8.91 -3.92 -10.79
CA ARG A 247 9.60 -4.04 -12.08
C ARG A 247 11.01 -4.58 -11.90
N ILE A 248 11.73 -4.16 -10.87
CA ILE A 248 13.07 -4.66 -10.57
C ILE A 248 13.00 -6.14 -10.16
N ALA A 249 12.03 -6.52 -9.32
CA ALA A 249 11.84 -7.91 -8.94
C ALA A 249 11.42 -8.80 -10.12
N TRP A 250 10.66 -8.24 -11.08
CA TRP A 250 10.34 -8.94 -12.33
C TRP A 250 11.60 -9.20 -13.16
N ASP A 251 12.47 -8.19 -13.31
CA ASP A 251 13.72 -8.33 -14.04
C ASP A 251 14.63 -9.37 -13.36
N ASN A 252 14.75 -9.36 -12.04
CA ASN A 252 15.51 -10.36 -11.28
C ASN A 252 14.99 -11.78 -11.52
N ALA A 253 13.67 -11.96 -11.58
CA ALA A 253 13.07 -13.27 -11.85
C ALA A 253 13.25 -13.71 -13.30
N ALA A 254 13.08 -12.79 -14.27
CA ALA A 254 13.14 -13.08 -15.70
C ALA A 254 14.57 -13.32 -16.20
N HIS A 255 15.56 -12.64 -15.62
CA HIS A 255 16.96 -12.71 -16.00
C HIS A 255 17.80 -13.60 -15.08
N SER A 256 17.18 -14.36 -14.17
CA SER A 256 17.89 -15.37 -13.39
C SER A 256 18.49 -16.40 -14.32
N LEU A 257 19.82 -16.32 -14.51
CA LEU A 257 20.54 -17.10 -15.52
C LEU A 257 20.80 -18.51 -15.03
N LEU A 258 20.22 -19.51 -15.68
CA LEU A 258 20.34 -20.93 -15.34
C LEU A 258 20.10 -21.18 -13.83
N GLU A 259 21.04 -21.80 -13.14
CA GLU A 259 20.92 -22.12 -11.72
C GLU A 259 21.28 -20.93 -10.80
N ARG A 260 22.01 -19.94 -11.30
CA ARG A 260 22.38 -18.75 -10.50
C ARG A 260 22.98 -17.63 -11.38
N THR A 261 22.56 -16.41 -11.05
CA THR A 261 23.28 -15.16 -11.32
C THR A 261 23.39 -14.37 -10.01
N LEU A 262 24.30 -13.41 -9.91
CA LEU A 262 24.48 -12.56 -8.73
C LEU A 262 23.97 -11.13 -8.93
N ASP A 263 23.53 -10.78 -10.12
CA ASP A 263 23.09 -9.43 -10.47
C ASP A 263 21.77 -9.00 -9.78
N ASP A 264 21.02 -9.94 -9.22
CA ASP A 264 19.86 -9.66 -8.36
C ASP A 264 20.27 -9.22 -6.93
N SER A 265 21.43 -9.63 -6.43
CA SER A 265 21.79 -9.57 -5.02
C SER A 265 21.77 -8.13 -4.46
N ALA A 266 22.47 -7.20 -5.11
CA ALA A 266 22.58 -5.83 -4.62
C ALA A 266 21.24 -5.10 -4.59
N ASN A 267 20.43 -5.21 -5.65
CA ASN A 267 19.14 -4.53 -5.72
C ASN A 267 18.09 -5.14 -4.77
N ARG A 268 18.10 -6.47 -4.55
CA ARG A 268 17.20 -7.13 -3.59
C ARG A 268 17.39 -6.63 -2.16
N ARG A 269 18.62 -6.35 -1.76
CA ARG A 269 18.96 -5.79 -0.43
C ARG A 269 18.33 -4.39 -0.21
N THR A 270 17.94 -3.71 -1.28
CA THR A 270 17.27 -2.41 -1.26
C THR A 270 15.76 -2.58 -1.43
N ILE A 271 15.33 -3.20 -2.54
CA ILE A 271 13.90 -3.19 -2.91
C ILE A 271 13.00 -3.98 -1.95
N LEU A 272 13.50 -5.06 -1.34
CA LEU A 272 12.70 -5.86 -0.41
C LEU A 272 12.40 -5.07 0.88
N PRO A 273 13.39 -4.59 1.66
CA PRO A 273 13.09 -3.84 2.87
C PRO A 273 12.38 -2.51 2.59
N GLU A 274 12.79 -1.76 1.57
CA GLU A 274 12.17 -0.47 1.27
C GLU A 274 10.70 -0.57 0.85
N SER A 275 10.31 -1.67 0.19
CA SER A 275 8.90 -1.90 -0.15
C SER A 275 8.03 -2.02 1.09
N PHE A 276 8.47 -2.77 2.09
CA PHE A 276 7.75 -2.91 3.35
C PHE A 276 7.76 -1.62 4.18
N LEU A 277 8.89 -0.93 4.25
CA LEU A 277 9.00 0.35 4.97
C LEU A 277 8.11 1.42 4.35
N ALA A 278 8.07 1.51 3.02
CA ALA A 278 7.20 2.45 2.33
C ALA A 278 5.71 2.12 2.54
N ALA A 279 5.34 0.83 2.44
CA ALA A 279 3.96 0.39 2.68
C ALA A 279 3.52 0.67 4.13
N ASP A 280 4.37 0.37 5.12
CA ASP A 280 4.06 0.63 6.53
C ASP A 280 3.91 2.13 6.82
N GLU A 281 4.82 2.97 6.29
CA GLU A 281 4.72 4.43 6.43
C GLU A 281 3.43 4.99 5.82
N MET A 282 3.00 4.46 4.66
CA MET A 282 1.72 4.85 4.04
C MET A 282 0.53 4.44 4.91
N LEU A 283 0.52 3.19 5.41
CA LEU A 283 -0.54 2.67 6.29
C LEU A 283 -0.65 3.47 7.58
N GLN A 284 0.46 3.73 8.26
CA GLN A 284 0.49 4.50 9.50
C GLN A 284 0.07 5.96 9.28
N THR A 285 0.53 6.57 8.19
CA THR A 285 0.15 7.94 7.84
C THR A 285 -1.34 8.07 7.58
N LEU A 286 -1.93 7.15 6.77
CA LEU A 286 -3.37 7.17 6.48
C LEU A 286 -4.21 6.87 7.73
N ARG A 287 -3.79 5.91 8.56
CA ARG A 287 -4.43 5.65 9.86
C ARG A 287 -4.42 6.89 10.75
N GLY A 288 -3.29 7.60 10.80
CA GLY A 288 -3.19 8.85 11.55
C GLY A 288 -4.10 9.95 11.00
N ILE A 289 -4.31 10.02 9.68
CA ILE A 289 -5.30 10.93 9.08
C ILE A 289 -6.71 10.54 9.52
N LEU A 290 -7.09 9.25 9.39
CA LEU A 290 -8.41 8.78 9.74
C LEU A 290 -8.75 8.90 11.22
N THR A 291 -7.78 8.77 12.10
CA THR A 291 -8.01 8.91 13.55
C THR A 291 -8.55 10.28 13.94
N GLU A 292 -8.15 11.32 13.22
CA GLU A 292 -8.52 12.71 13.49
C GLU A 292 -9.11 13.40 12.24
N LEU A 293 -9.70 12.62 11.32
CA LEU A 293 -10.31 13.13 10.09
C LEU A 293 -11.37 14.17 10.41
N ARG A 294 -11.26 15.31 9.77
CA ARG A 294 -12.23 16.40 9.95
C ARG A 294 -13.30 16.35 8.88
N VAL A 295 -14.54 16.19 9.30
CA VAL A 295 -15.73 16.33 8.47
C VAL A 295 -16.25 17.75 8.61
N ASN A 296 -16.51 18.42 7.49
CA ASN A 296 -17.03 19.78 7.46
C ASN A 296 -18.49 19.79 7.03
N ASP A 297 -19.38 19.67 8.01
CA ASP A 297 -20.84 19.66 7.78
C ASP A 297 -21.34 20.90 7.06
N GLN A 298 -20.72 22.06 7.31
CA GLN A 298 -21.13 23.32 6.65
C GLN A 298 -20.81 23.28 5.15
N ALA A 299 -19.65 22.71 4.77
CA ALA A 299 -19.30 22.55 3.37
C ALA A 299 -20.21 21.52 2.68
N ILE A 300 -20.50 20.40 3.35
CA ILE A 300 -21.44 19.38 2.86
C ILE A 300 -22.83 20.00 2.62
N ARG A 301 -23.37 20.72 3.59
CA ARG A 301 -24.67 21.42 3.45
C ARG A 301 -24.64 22.44 2.33
N ARG A 302 -23.63 23.27 2.26
CA ARG A 302 -23.45 24.24 1.17
C ARG A 302 -23.50 23.57 -0.21
N ASN A 303 -22.80 22.46 -0.38
CA ASN A 303 -22.76 21.73 -1.65
C ASN A 303 -24.12 21.07 -1.95
N LEU A 304 -24.80 20.54 -0.95
CA LEU A 304 -26.19 20.04 -1.08
C LEU A 304 -27.17 21.16 -1.48
N ASP A 305 -27.11 22.31 -0.85
CA ASP A 305 -27.98 23.44 -1.14
C ASP A 305 -27.80 23.98 -2.55
N ILE A 306 -26.55 24.01 -3.04
CA ILE A 306 -26.23 24.52 -4.38
C ILE A 306 -26.59 23.49 -5.46
N TYR A 307 -26.22 22.23 -5.27
CA TYR A 307 -26.29 21.21 -6.33
C TYR A 307 -27.47 20.24 -6.20
N GLY A 308 -28.08 20.14 -5.02
CA GLY A 308 -29.22 19.24 -4.77
C GLY A 308 -30.39 19.41 -5.73
N PRO A 309 -30.82 20.64 -6.08
CA PRO A 309 -31.86 20.84 -7.07
C PRO A 309 -31.57 20.25 -8.45
N PHE A 310 -30.30 20.29 -8.88
CA PHE A 310 -29.87 19.68 -10.15
C PHE A 310 -29.82 18.16 -10.05
N ALA A 311 -29.34 17.63 -8.93
CA ALA A 311 -29.32 16.21 -8.67
C ALA A 311 -30.72 15.57 -8.59
N ALA A 312 -31.75 16.37 -8.25
CA ALA A 312 -33.16 15.93 -8.25
C ALA A 312 -33.76 15.82 -9.66
N THR A 313 -33.14 16.35 -10.69
CA THR A 313 -33.71 16.42 -12.05
C THR A 313 -34.01 15.04 -12.65
N GLU A 314 -33.21 14.04 -12.34
CA GLU A 314 -33.46 12.67 -12.76
C GLU A 314 -34.74 12.11 -12.13
N ARG A 315 -34.97 12.33 -10.86
CA ARG A 315 -36.22 11.92 -10.17
C ARG A 315 -37.44 12.61 -10.75
N VAL A 316 -37.33 13.89 -11.10
CA VAL A 316 -38.39 14.63 -11.79
C VAL A 316 -38.67 14.03 -13.15
N LEU A 317 -37.60 13.70 -13.93
CA LEU A 317 -37.75 13.03 -15.21
C LEU A 317 -38.47 11.68 -15.08
N MET A 318 -38.01 10.85 -14.12
CA MET A 318 -38.63 9.54 -13.87
C MET A 318 -40.10 9.65 -13.48
N ALA A 319 -40.44 10.55 -12.57
CA ALA A 319 -41.83 10.77 -12.14
C ALA A 319 -42.71 11.28 -13.29
N ALA A 320 -42.21 12.20 -14.12
CA ALA A 320 -42.92 12.69 -15.28
C ALA A 320 -43.22 11.60 -16.32
N VAL A 321 -42.23 10.73 -16.58
CA VAL A 321 -42.40 9.59 -17.49
C VAL A 321 -43.42 8.57 -16.94
N GLN A 322 -43.37 8.28 -15.65
CA GLN A 322 -44.36 7.42 -15.00
C GLN A 322 -45.78 8.01 -15.05
N ALA A 323 -45.89 9.34 -15.07
CA ALA A 323 -47.16 10.03 -15.24
C ALA A 323 -47.63 10.13 -16.72
N GLY A 324 -46.89 9.52 -17.66
CA GLY A 324 -47.25 9.45 -19.09
C GLY A 324 -46.58 10.49 -19.99
N ALA A 325 -45.66 11.29 -19.48
CA ALA A 325 -44.92 12.24 -20.33
C ALA A 325 -43.88 11.54 -21.25
N SER A 326 -43.60 12.15 -22.38
CA SER A 326 -42.54 11.72 -23.29
C SER A 326 -41.17 11.94 -22.62
N ARG A 327 -40.38 10.84 -22.48
CA ARG A 327 -39.04 10.91 -21.87
C ARG A 327 -38.12 11.90 -22.60
N GLN A 328 -38.15 11.91 -23.91
CA GLN A 328 -37.27 12.76 -24.74
C GLN A 328 -37.66 14.24 -24.59
N GLU A 329 -38.94 14.56 -24.64
CA GLU A 329 -39.43 15.95 -24.47
C GLU A 329 -39.18 16.47 -23.05
N MET A 330 -39.40 15.64 -22.03
CA MET A 330 -39.13 16.03 -20.64
C MET A 330 -37.65 16.19 -20.40
N HIS A 331 -36.82 15.30 -20.93
CA HIS A 331 -35.35 15.41 -20.82
C HIS A 331 -34.87 16.75 -21.42
N GLU A 332 -35.33 17.12 -22.62
CA GLU A 332 -34.94 18.37 -23.26
C GLU A 332 -35.45 19.61 -22.50
N THR A 333 -36.66 19.54 -21.99
CA THR A 333 -37.22 20.61 -21.15
C THR A 333 -36.42 20.81 -19.86
N ILE A 334 -36.13 19.72 -19.15
CA ILE A 334 -35.33 19.75 -17.92
C ILE A 334 -33.89 20.24 -18.23
N ARG A 335 -33.30 19.79 -19.33
CA ARG A 335 -31.96 20.23 -19.76
C ARG A 335 -31.92 21.73 -19.97
N ALA A 336 -32.87 22.28 -20.75
CA ALA A 336 -32.93 23.71 -21.06
C ALA A 336 -33.07 24.57 -19.79
N GLN A 337 -33.98 24.17 -18.89
CA GLN A 337 -34.20 24.90 -17.63
C GLN A 337 -32.98 24.78 -16.69
N SER A 338 -32.38 23.59 -16.61
CA SER A 338 -31.19 23.38 -15.79
C SER A 338 -29.98 24.19 -16.27
N MET A 339 -29.78 24.30 -17.58
CA MET A 339 -28.70 25.12 -18.13
C MET A 339 -28.88 26.59 -17.79
N THR A 340 -30.10 27.12 -17.93
CA THR A 340 -30.41 28.51 -17.53
C THR A 340 -30.14 28.75 -16.04
N ALA A 341 -30.58 27.84 -15.20
CA ALA A 341 -30.34 27.92 -13.75
C ALA A 341 -28.87 27.82 -13.39
N TRP A 342 -28.11 26.95 -14.09
CA TRP A 342 -26.67 26.78 -13.88
C TRP A 342 -25.90 28.06 -14.24
N GLU A 343 -26.24 28.70 -15.35
CA GLU A 343 -25.65 29.98 -15.75
C GLU A 343 -25.93 31.09 -14.72
N ALA A 344 -27.16 31.15 -14.19
CA ALA A 344 -27.51 32.11 -13.14
C ALA A 344 -26.69 31.90 -11.84
N ILE A 345 -26.41 30.65 -11.45
CA ILE A 345 -25.54 30.36 -10.30
C ILE A 345 -24.09 30.79 -10.56
N ARG A 346 -23.56 30.53 -11.76
CA ARG A 346 -22.21 30.98 -12.14
C ARG A 346 -22.09 32.51 -12.10
N ASN A 347 -23.03 33.20 -12.69
CA ASN A 347 -23.03 34.67 -12.72
C ASN A 347 -23.15 35.27 -11.31
N ARG A 348 -24.01 34.74 -10.45
CA ARG A 348 -24.09 35.17 -9.03
C ARG A 348 -22.82 34.91 -8.25
N SER A 349 -22.10 33.86 -8.53
CA SER A 349 -20.79 33.56 -7.91
C SER A 349 -19.72 34.55 -8.37
N GLU A 350 -19.77 34.99 -9.61
CA GLU A 350 -18.89 36.04 -10.16
C GLU A 350 -19.22 37.42 -9.59
N GLU A 351 -20.49 37.79 -9.51
CA GLU A 351 -20.92 39.05 -8.88
C GLU A 351 -20.54 39.12 -7.40
N ARG A 352 -20.63 38.02 -6.65
CA ARG A 352 -20.18 37.97 -5.25
C ARG A 352 -18.65 38.10 -5.13
N ARG A 353 -17.87 37.58 -6.08
CA ARG A 353 -16.42 37.78 -6.12
C ARG A 353 -16.07 39.24 -6.39
N VAL A 354 -16.71 39.86 -7.39
CA VAL A 354 -16.53 41.28 -7.70
C VAL A 354 -16.99 42.17 -6.56
N GLY A 355 -18.12 41.87 -5.91
CA GLY A 355 -18.65 42.64 -4.79
C GLY A 355 -17.80 42.55 -3.51
N THR A 356 -17.04 41.47 -3.32
CA THR A 356 -16.06 41.34 -2.22
C THR A 356 -14.77 42.09 -2.50
N GLU A 357 -14.34 42.14 -3.74
CA GLU A 357 -13.16 42.91 -4.18
C GLU A 357 -13.38 44.42 -4.07
N CYS A 358 -14.61 44.90 -4.33
CA CYS A 358 -14.97 46.32 -4.15
C CYS A 358 -15.03 46.77 -2.70
N ARG A 359 -15.15 45.88 -1.71
CA ARG A 359 -15.19 46.24 -0.27
C ARG A 359 -13.82 46.24 0.40
N SER A 360 -12.79 45.70 -0.21
CA SER A 360 -11.42 45.75 0.28
C SER A 360 -10.62 46.91 -0.35
N ARG A 361 -11.14 48.14 -0.28
CA ARG A 361 -10.28 49.30 -0.40
C ARG A 361 -9.51 49.42 0.90
N TRP A 362 -8.23 49.27 0.80
CA TRP A 362 -7.24 49.54 1.81
C TRP A 362 -7.48 50.93 2.42
N SER A 363 -7.90 50.96 3.65
CA SER A 363 -7.75 52.15 4.50
C SER A 363 -6.54 51.94 5.38
#